data_6e9b6de241a12de87dc4b4687c651803
#
_entry.id   6e9b6de241a12de87dc4b4687c651803
#
_cell.length_a   1.000
_cell.length_b   1.000
_cell.length_c   1.000
_cell.angle_alpha   90.00
_cell.angle_beta   90.00
_cell.angle_gamma   90.00
#
_symmetry.space_group_name_H-M   'P 1'
#
loop_
_entity.id
_entity.type
_entity.pdbx_description
1 polymer ?
#
loop_
_entity_poly.entity_id
_entity_poly.type
_entity_poly.pdbx_seq_one_letter_code
_entity_poly.pdbx_strand_id
1 'polypeptide(L)'
;MCDQGELCVGGSVCDETQRKCVCAAGHRVRRDTCVLNGNSSSAIGEECAGSAGSKCEGGAECREQRCACPPGETNENGYCTKLERSRFSTYRPPTPAAFADRCPLPEQPTRCQLPDCFCSRNGREPPPGIPLEKLPQIVVLTFDDPVNDKSMRDYRHLFQDFRLVNPNGCPMKATFFVSHEWTNYDAVQWIAEQGHELASNSISHRVLSGANWTEWLAEMDGQRQIMAKFANVNEAEIVGMRAPQLGLGGDVQFLMARSSGFLYDNTISADPGIDGAPYWPHTLDFAVPYRCENDYCPRVSIPGMWALPMNVFHGTTEFLRSPMLQGMLVGNETADHVLYFLFRNFNRAYTQNRAPYILNLNAEFLQSHGGVGMRALENFLGLMTQYPDVYFLTMRELVEWMRAPQSVDQLAQKGRCPQFTYAAPSAAPTCRQPNKCMYQTPGLGSKEHQFLTCNRCPMTYPWTNNPMGATF
;
A
#
# COMPACT_ATOMS: atom_id res chain seq x y z
N MET A 1 24.11 0.43 38.44
CA MET A 1 24.40 0.40 39.90
C MET A 1 23.10 -0.04 40.54
N CYS A 2 23.15 -0.95 41.49
CA CYS A 2 21.96 -1.31 42.26
C CYS A 2 22.14 -0.77 43.69
N ASP A 3 21.13 -0.08 44.21
CA ASP A 3 21.06 0.42 45.60
C ASP A 3 19.79 -0.13 46.25
N GLN A 4 19.62 0.05 47.58
CA GLN A 4 18.53 -0.57 48.32
C GLN A 4 17.16 -0.32 47.67
N GLY A 5 16.61 -1.31 46.96
CA GLY A 5 15.30 -1.30 46.31
C GLY A 5 15.27 -1.34 44.78
N GLU A 6 16.39 -1.25 44.09
CA GLU A 6 16.45 -1.43 42.62
C GLU A 6 16.53 -2.92 42.27
N LEU A 7 15.55 -3.39 41.49
CA LEU A 7 15.50 -4.75 40.97
C LEU A 7 16.49 -4.92 39.81
N CYS A 8 17.50 -5.78 39.99
CA CYS A 8 18.33 -6.24 38.89
C CYS A 8 17.50 -7.05 37.90
N VAL A 9 17.58 -6.69 36.61
CA VAL A 9 16.81 -7.34 35.52
C VAL A 9 17.63 -8.49 34.88
N GLY A 10 16.97 -9.36 34.11
CA GLY A 10 17.65 -10.42 33.38
C GLY A 10 18.19 -11.57 34.22
N GLY A 11 17.65 -11.80 35.41
CA GLY A 11 18.10 -12.89 36.32
C GLY A 11 19.40 -12.59 37.06
N SER A 12 19.87 -11.33 37.07
CA SER A 12 21.03 -10.89 37.85
C SER A 12 20.65 -10.54 39.27
N VAL A 13 21.61 -10.63 40.21
CA VAL A 13 21.46 -10.28 41.61
C VAL A 13 22.36 -9.08 41.95
N CYS A 14 21.96 -8.27 42.90
CA CYS A 14 22.75 -7.12 43.33
C CYS A 14 23.92 -7.60 44.22
N ASP A 15 25.16 -7.32 43.82
CA ASP A 15 26.34 -7.44 44.69
C ASP A 15 26.40 -6.18 45.54
N GLU A 16 26.07 -6.32 46.82
CA GLU A 16 26.01 -5.22 47.79
C GLU A 16 27.40 -4.58 48.04
N THR A 17 28.48 -5.33 47.81
CA THR A 17 29.87 -4.83 48.01
C THR A 17 30.32 -3.99 46.82
N GLN A 18 29.93 -4.35 45.61
CA GLN A 18 30.29 -3.64 44.37
C GLN A 18 29.21 -2.68 43.88
N ARG A 19 28.00 -2.72 44.48
CA ARG A 19 26.79 -1.96 44.05
C ARG A 19 26.49 -2.15 42.57
N LYS A 20 26.67 -3.36 42.05
CA LYS A 20 26.43 -3.73 40.67
C LYS A 20 25.57 -4.98 40.55
N CYS A 21 24.75 -5.03 39.52
CA CYS A 21 24.03 -6.26 39.16
C CYS A 21 25.04 -7.26 38.57
N VAL A 22 25.19 -8.43 39.21
CA VAL A 22 26.08 -9.52 38.81
C VAL A 22 25.27 -10.79 38.58
N CYS A 23 25.76 -11.67 37.74
CA CYS A 23 25.15 -12.98 37.61
C CYS A 23 25.48 -13.85 38.83
N ALA A 24 24.54 -14.67 39.29
CA ALA A 24 24.72 -15.64 40.34
C ALA A 24 25.86 -16.63 40.00
N ALA A 25 26.50 -17.23 41.03
CA ALA A 25 27.56 -18.22 40.82
C ALA A 25 27.10 -19.33 39.87
N GLY A 26 27.92 -19.64 38.85
CA GLY A 26 27.56 -20.60 37.81
C GLY A 26 26.81 -20.03 36.61
N HIS A 27 26.58 -18.70 36.55
CA HIS A 27 25.97 -18.00 35.43
C HIS A 27 26.93 -16.93 34.87
N ARG A 28 26.79 -16.61 33.61
CA ARG A 28 27.49 -15.52 32.91
C ARG A 28 26.51 -14.56 32.26
N VAL A 29 26.92 -13.31 32.09
CA VAL A 29 26.11 -12.32 31.35
C VAL A 29 26.11 -12.66 29.87
N ARG A 30 24.93 -12.72 29.28
CA ARG A 30 24.71 -12.88 27.82
C ARG A 30 23.51 -12.04 27.39
N ARG A 31 23.74 -11.06 26.52
CA ARG A 31 22.67 -10.13 26.03
C ARG A 31 21.84 -9.55 27.18
N ASP A 32 22.52 -9.00 28.18
CA ASP A 32 21.93 -8.42 29.40
C ASP A 32 21.10 -9.39 30.28
N THR A 33 21.26 -10.70 30.08
CA THR A 33 20.64 -11.75 30.90
C THR A 33 21.69 -12.70 31.44
N CYS A 34 21.46 -13.23 32.64
CA CYS A 34 22.33 -14.24 33.25
C CYS A 34 21.92 -15.65 32.78
N VAL A 35 22.84 -16.38 32.15
CA VAL A 35 22.64 -17.75 31.66
C VAL A 35 23.58 -18.74 32.34
N LEU A 36 23.12 -19.96 32.57
CA LEU A 36 23.91 -21.04 33.20
C LEU A 36 25.17 -21.37 32.39
N ASN A 37 26.32 -21.55 33.09
CA ASN A 37 27.61 -21.84 32.45
C ASN A 37 27.72 -23.23 31.79
N GLY A 38 26.66 -24.02 31.75
CA GLY A 38 26.69 -25.42 31.30
C GLY A 38 26.30 -25.68 29.85
N ASN A 39 25.78 -24.70 29.07
CA ASN A 39 25.43 -24.85 27.66
C ASN A 39 26.46 -24.13 26.79
N SER A 40 27.38 -24.89 26.20
CA SER A 40 28.40 -24.38 25.26
C SER A 40 27.84 -24.14 23.86
N SER A 41 26.83 -23.29 23.73
CA SER A 41 26.39 -22.80 22.43
C SER A 41 26.87 -21.38 22.21
N SER A 42 27.53 -21.12 21.10
CA SER A 42 28.04 -19.81 20.70
C SER A 42 27.08 -19.14 19.71
N ALA A 43 26.88 -17.83 19.86
CA ALA A 43 26.05 -17.06 18.92
C ALA A 43 26.78 -16.88 17.58
N ILE A 44 26.03 -16.53 16.53
CA ILE A 44 26.62 -16.27 15.21
C ILE A 44 27.62 -15.11 15.32
N GLY A 45 28.83 -15.33 14.80
CA GLY A 45 29.97 -14.40 14.91
C GLY A 45 30.89 -14.63 16.12
N GLU A 46 30.48 -15.41 17.13
CA GLU A 46 31.33 -15.75 18.28
C GLU A 46 32.28 -16.93 17.97
N GLU A 47 33.34 -17.03 18.73
CA GLU A 47 34.32 -18.14 18.62
C GLU A 47 33.66 -19.47 19.02
N CYS A 48 33.95 -20.51 18.25
CA CYS A 48 33.53 -21.88 18.52
C CYS A 48 34.75 -22.81 18.44
N ALA A 49 34.86 -23.76 19.35
CA ALA A 49 35.91 -24.77 19.29
C ALA A 49 35.55 -25.84 18.25
N GLY A 50 36.41 -26.09 17.29
CA GLY A 50 36.20 -27.06 16.19
C GLY A 50 36.13 -28.54 16.57
N SER A 51 35.84 -28.84 17.83
CA SER A 51 35.63 -30.20 18.35
C SER A 51 34.15 -30.46 18.56
N ALA A 52 33.71 -31.70 18.41
CA ALA A 52 32.34 -32.22 18.38
C ALA A 52 31.38 -31.84 19.55
N GLY A 53 31.65 -30.78 20.28
CA GLY A 53 30.89 -30.32 21.46
C GLY A 53 30.40 -28.88 21.45
N SER A 54 30.87 -28.01 20.54
CA SER A 54 30.41 -26.62 20.48
C SER A 54 29.24 -26.48 19.52
N LYS A 55 28.05 -26.27 20.06
CA LYS A 55 26.86 -25.98 19.22
C LYS A 55 26.77 -24.48 18.94
N CYS A 56 26.74 -24.11 17.67
CA CYS A 56 26.35 -22.77 17.27
C CYS A 56 24.82 -22.61 17.34
N GLU A 57 24.35 -21.43 17.79
CA GLU A 57 22.93 -21.12 17.85
C GLU A 57 22.39 -20.69 16.49
N GLY A 58 21.06 -20.72 16.35
CA GLY A 58 20.36 -20.16 15.20
C GLY A 58 20.58 -20.88 13.87
N GLY A 59 21.00 -22.16 13.88
CA GLY A 59 21.27 -22.90 12.65
C GLY A 59 22.66 -22.65 12.06
N ALA A 60 23.53 -21.90 12.75
CA ALA A 60 24.90 -21.64 12.32
C ALA A 60 25.81 -22.87 12.52
N GLU A 61 26.84 -22.94 11.68
CA GLU A 61 27.90 -23.95 11.75
C GLU A 61 29.21 -23.34 12.24
N CYS A 62 30.02 -24.12 12.96
CA CYS A 62 31.35 -23.67 13.34
C CYS A 62 32.31 -23.78 12.14
N ARG A 63 32.67 -22.65 11.55
CA ARG A 63 33.60 -22.54 10.41
C ARG A 63 34.74 -21.62 10.80
N GLU A 64 35.94 -22.03 10.52
CA GLU A 64 37.16 -21.25 10.82
C GLU A 64 37.18 -20.69 12.27
N GLN A 65 36.80 -21.53 13.23
CA GLN A 65 36.69 -21.20 14.63
C GLN A 65 35.65 -20.12 15.00
N ARG A 66 34.70 -19.82 14.12
CA ARG A 66 33.57 -18.91 14.37
C ARG A 66 32.25 -19.52 13.91
N CYS A 67 31.20 -19.23 14.66
CA CYS A 67 29.84 -19.57 14.25
C CYS A 67 29.41 -18.72 13.08
N ALA A 68 29.24 -19.32 11.92
CA ALA A 68 28.82 -18.66 10.67
C ALA A 68 27.63 -19.38 10.04
N CYS A 69 26.81 -18.66 9.33
CA CYS A 69 25.71 -19.27 8.57
C CYS A 69 26.23 -20.13 7.43
N PRO A 70 25.50 -21.21 7.05
CA PRO A 70 25.77 -21.99 5.86
C PRO A 70 25.85 -21.12 4.59
N PRO A 71 26.55 -21.55 3.52
CA PRO A 71 26.60 -20.82 2.26
C PRO A 71 25.19 -20.63 1.68
N GLY A 72 24.85 -19.39 1.36
CA GLY A 72 23.52 -19.01 0.85
C GLY A 72 22.53 -18.66 1.95
N GLU A 73 22.97 -18.60 3.21
CA GLU A 73 22.17 -18.11 4.34
C GLU A 73 22.85 -16.90 5.00
N THR A 74 22.05 -16.02 5.58
CA THR A 74 22.50 -14.85 6.34
C THR A 74 22.03 -14.90 7.78
N ASN A 75 22.77 -14.22 8.66
CA ASN A 75 22.34 -14.04 10.03
C ASN A 75 21.19 -13.01 10.10
N GLU A 76 19.98 -13.48 10.24
CA GLU A 76 18.84 -12.65 10.60
C GLU A 76 18.43 -12.91 12.05
N ASN A 77 18.65 -11.92 12.88
CA ASN A 77 18.19 -11.96 14.28
C ASN A 77 18.78 -13.07 15.16
N GLY A 78 19.98 -13.55 14.84
CA GLY A 78 20.60 -14.68 15.54
C GLY A 78 20.18 -16.03 14.99
N TYR A 79 19.53 -16.07 13.85
CA TYR A 79 19.17 -17.28 13.09
C TYR A 79 19.74 -17.19 11.67
N CYS A 80 20.21 -18.31 11.15
CA CYS A 80 20.59 -18.42 9.75
C CYS A 80 19.34 -18.60 8.89
N THR A 81 19.05 -17.63 8.04
CA THR A 81 17.93 -17.65 7.11
C THR A 81 18.47 -17.72 5.69
N LYS A 82 17.78 -18.46 4.81
CA LYS A 82 18.16 -18.49 3.39
C LYS A 82 18.08 -17.07 2.84
N LEU A 83 19.13 -16.66 2.14
CA LEU A 83 19.10 -15.45 1.32
C LEU A 83 17.92 -15.57 0.35
N GLU A 84 16.83 -14.90 0.65
CA GLU A 84 15.79 -14.67 -0.37
C GLU A 84 16.43 -13.77 -1.43
N ARG A 85 16.88 -14.38 -2.52
CA ARG A 85 17.26 -13.63 -3.71
C ARG A 85 16.05 -12.78 -4.06
N SER A 86 16.28 -11.49 -4.23
CA SER A 86 15.25 -10.57 -4.70
C SER A 86 14.45 -11.26 -5.81
N ARG A 87 13.12 -11.36 -5.66
CA ARG A 87 12.22 -11.99 -6.65
C ARG A 87 12.36 -11.37 -8.03
N PHE A 88 12.95 -10.19 -8.15
CA PHE A 88 13.24 -9.51 -9.41
C PHE A 88 14.02 -10.40 -10.40
N SER A 89 14.87 -11.33 -9.92
CA SER A 89 15.60 -12.24 -10.80
C SER A 89 14.72 -13.34 -11.40
N THR A 90 13.51 -13.57 -10.88
CA THR A 90 12.60 -14.62 -11.38
C THR A 90 11.58 -14.08 -12.37
N TYR A 91 11.31 -12.77 -12.35
CA TYR A 91 10.43 -12.13 -13.32
C TYR A 91 11.16 -11.94 -14.65
N ARG A 92 10.49 -12.32 -15.73
CA ARG A 92 10.98 -12.06 -17.09
C ARG A 92 10.11 -10.96 -17.72
N PRO A 93 10.74 -10.05 -18.48
CA PRO A 93 9.96 -9.13 -19.30
C PRO A 93 8.97 -9.92 -20.16
N PRO A 94 7.70 -9.53 -20.21
CA PRO A 94 6.73 -10.19 -21.05
C PRO A 94 7.14 -10.10 -22.53
N THR A 95 6.75 -11.10 -23.29
CA THR A 95 6.89 -11.05 -24.77
C THR A 95 6.11 -9.82 -25.28
N PRO A 96 6.61 -9.10 -26.29
CA PRO A 96 5.89 -8.00 -26.88
C PRO A 96 4.46 -8.42 -27.23
N ALA A 97 3.48 -7.74 -26.64
CA ALA A 97 2.07 -8.01 -26.88
C ALA A 97 1.63 -7.35 -28.20
N ALA A 98 0.61 -7.89 -28.83
CA ALA A 98 0.00 -7.27 -29.99
C ALA A 98 -0.70 -5.95 -29.62
N PHE A 99 -0.82 -5.02 -30.55
CA PHE A 99 -1.63 -3.83 -30.36
C PHE A 99 -3.08 -4.23 -30.00
N ALA A 100 -3.65 -3.49 -29.08
CA ALA A 100 -5.00 -3.71 -28.60
C ALA A 100 -6.03 -3.28 -29.66
N ASP A 101 -6.94 -4.17 -30.00
CA ASP A 101 -8.11 -3.86 -30.80
C ASP A 101 -9.06 -2.92 -30.02
N ARG A 102 -10.00 -2.30 -30.74
CA ARG A 102 -11.12 -1.59 -30.09
C ARG A 102 -12.04 -2.60 -29.42
N CYS A 103 -12.68 -2.17 -28.32
CA CYS A 103 -13.70 -2.95 -27.66
C CYS A 103 -14.77 -3.45 -28.68
N PRO A 104 -15.10 -4.75 -28.67
CA PRO A 104 -16.04 -5.34 -29.64
C PRO A 104 -17.43 -4.71 -29.53
N LEU A 105 -18.23 -4.91 -30.57
CA LEU A 105 -19.66 -4.52 -30.57
C LEU A 105 -20.44 -5.39 -29.57
N PRO A 106 -21.56 -4.87 -29.02
CA PRO A 106 -22.45 -5.63 -28.13
C PRO A 106 -22.97 -6.95 -28.74
N GLU A 107 -23.02 -7.01 -30.05
CA GLU A 107 -23.44 -8.23 -30.78
C GLU A 107 -22.34 -9.30 -30.84
N GLN A 108 -21.14 -9.02 -30.34
CA GLN A 108 -20.01 -9.96 -30.28
C GLN A 108 -19.56 -10.20 -28.82
N PRO A 109 -20.43 -10.60 -27.89
CA PRO A 109 -20.15 -10.66 -26.47
C PRO A 109 -19.10 -11.72 -26.07
N THR A 110 -18.79 -12.67 -26.95
CA THR A 110 -17.88 -13.78 -26.66
C THR A 110 -16.41 -13.38 -26.51
N ARG A 111 -16.04 -12.16 -26.92
CA ARG A 111 -14.62 -11.71 -26.89
C ARG A 111 -14.21 -10.98 -25.62
N CYS A 112 -15.16 -10.50 -24.81
CA CYS A 112 -14.90 -9.81 -23.55
C CYS A 112 -16.07 -10.05 -22.59
N GLN A 113 -15.84 -10.78 -21.53
CA GLN A 113 -16.87 -11.13 -20.54
C GLN A 113 -16.31 -11.07 -19.12
N LEU A 114 -17.12 -10.56 -18.19
CA LEU A 114 -16.85 -10.67 -16.77
C LEU A 114 -16.80 -12.15 -16.34
N PRO A 115 -15.99 -12.52 -15.36
CA PRO A 115 -15.19 -11.65 -14.46
C PRO A 115 -13.82 -11.22 -15.01
N ASP A 116 -13.38 -11.74 -16.16
CA ASP A 116 -12.00 -11.63 -16.61
C ASP A 116 -11.74 -10.45 -17.56
N CYS A 117 -12.77 -9.99 -18.26
CA CYS A 117 -12.68 -8.88 -19.18
C CYS A 117 -13.91 -7.97 -19.08
N PHE A 118 -13.67 -6.66 -19.06
CA PHE A 118 -14.71 -5.64 -19.22
C PHE A 118 -14.19 -4.47 -20.03
N CYS A 119 -14.92 -4.08 -21.04
CA CYS A 119 -14.73 -2.85 -21.80
C CYS A 119 -16.06 -2.29 -22.30
N SER A 120 -16.09 -1.01 -22.62
CA SER A 120 -17.16 -0.39 -23.41
C SER A 120 -16.55 0.54 -24.46
N ARG A 121 -17.27 0.79 -25.55
CA ARG A 121 -16.73 1.54 -26.71
C ARG A 121 -16.35 2.98 -26.41
N ASN A 122 -17.12 3.59 -25.53
CA ASN A 122 -16.95 4.99 -25.12
C ASN A 122 -16.35 5.12 -23.71
N GLY A 123 -16.13 3.99 -23.02
CA GLY A 123 -15.63 3.93 -21.63
C GLY A 123 -16.63 4.41 -20.58
N ARG A 124 -17.88 4.70 -20.94
CA ARG A 124 -18.88 5.33 -20.06
C ARG A 124 -20.08 4.45 -19.75
N GLU A 125 -20.16 3.28 -20.36
CA GLU A 125 -21.22 2.32 -20.13
C GLU A 125 -20.93 1.47 -18.88
N PRO A 126 -21.92 1.28 -18.00
CA PRO A 126 -21.78 0.44 -16.84
C PRO A 126 -21.64 -1.04 -17.19
N PRO A 127 -21.20 -1.90 -16.25
CA PRO A 127 -21.22 -3.34 -16.44
C PRO A 127 -22.66 -3.82 -16.75
N PRO A 128 -22.80 -4.83 -17.63
CA PRO A 128 -24.11 -5.30 -18.08
C PRO A 128 -24.86 -6.04 -16.97
N GLY A 129 -26.18 -6.18 -17.16
CA GLY A 129 -27.03 -7.04 -16.34
C GLY A 129 -27.73 -6.36 -15.16
N ILE A 130 -27.41 -5.10 -14.84
CA ILE A 130 -28.08 -4.35 -13.78
C ILE A 130 -28.62 -3.03 -14.37
N PRO A 131 -29.93 -2.75 -14.23
CA PRO A 131 -30.50 -1.46 -14.62
C PRO A 131 -29.83 -0.30 -13.86
N LEU A 132 -29.71 0.86 -14.52
CA LEU A 132 -28.98 2.01 -13.97
C LEU A 132 -29.51 2.47 -12.60
N GLU A 133 -30.82 2.46 -12.42
CA GLU A 133 -31.50 2.83 -11.18
C GLU A 133 -31.27 1.84 -10.01
N LYS A 134 -30.76 0.63 -10.32
CA LYS A 134 -30.40 -0.39 -9.34
C LYS A 134 -28.90 -0.52 -9.13
N LEU A 135 -28.09 0.23 -9.87
CA LEU A 135 -26.65 0.29 -9.64
C LEU A 135 -26.35 1.11 -8.38
N PRO A 136 -25.48 0.61 -7.49
CA PRO A 136 -24.99 1.42 -6.39
C PRO A 136 -24.12 2.57 -6.94
N GLN A 137 -24.14 3.72 -6.26
CA GLN A 137 -23.12 4.70 -6.45
C GLN A 137 -21.93 4.35 -5.56
N ILE A 138 -20.90 3.83 -6.16
CA ILE A 138 -19.68 3.49 -5.42
C ILE A 138 -18.83 4.75 -5.26
N VAL A 139 -18.38 4.98 -4.02
CA VAL A 139 -17.43 6.04 -3.66
C VAL A 139 -16.17 5.36 -3.13
N VAL A 140 -15.01 5.78 -3.61
CA VAL A 140 -13.72 5.25 -3.16
C VAL A 140 -12.87 6.39 -2.63
N LEU A 141 -12.35 6.23 -1.40
CA LEU A 141 -11.35 7.13 -0.84
C LEU A 141 -9.96 6.55 -1.07
N THR A 142 -9.07 7.35 -1.66
CA THR A 142 -7.67 6.94 -1.83
C THR A 142 -6.73 8.01 -1.30
N PHE A 143 -5.66 7.58 -0.65
CA PHE A 143 -4.62 8.46 -0.12
C PHE A 143 -3.27 8.05 -0.68
N ASP A 144 -2.54 9.02 -1.21
CA ASP A 144 -1.18 8.85 -1.72
C ASP A 144 -0.15 9.29 -0.69
N ASP A 145 1.11 9.02 -0.98
CA ASP A 145 2.29 9.51 -0.28
C ASP A 145 2.70 8.72 0.98
N PRO A 146 3.74 9.18 1.72
CA PRO A 146 4.20 8.51 2.93
C PRO A 146 3.16 8.53 4.05
N VAL A 147 3.05 7.40 4.72
CA VAL A 147 2.29 7.30 5.97
C VAL A 147 3.22 7.59 7.15
N ASN A 148 2.99 8.70 7.84
CA ASN A 148 3.83 9.12 8.96
C ASN A 148 3.02 9.84 10.05
N ASP A 149 3.67 10.34 11.10
CA ASP A 149 3.00 10.95 12.24
C ASP A 149 2.10 12.14 11.88
N LYS A 150 2.44 12.88 10.81
CA LYS A 150 1.63 14.01 10.36
C LYS A 150 0.30 13.53 9.77
N SER A 151 0.38 12.56 8.84
CA SER A 151 -0.81 12.03 8.16
C SER A 151 -1.65 11.13 9.08
N MET A 152 -1.02 10.38 9.99
CA MET A 152 -1.72 9.44 10.88
C MET A 152 -2.71 10.09 11.84
N ARG A 153 -2.47 11.33 12.27
CA ARG A 153 -3.45 12.06 13.08
C ARG A 153 -4.75 12.24 12.33
N ASP A 154 -4.68 12.63 11.06
CA ASP A 154 -5.83 12.88 10.21
C ASP A 154 -6.54 11.57 9.82
N TYR A 155 -5.78 10.50 9.55
CA TYR A 155 -6.34 9.18 9.24
C TYR A 155 -7.05 8.55 10.44
N ARG A 156 -6.49 8.66 11.65
CA ARG A 156 -7.18 8.20 12.87
C ARG A 156 -8.46 9.00 13.11
N HIS A 157 -8.42 10.30 12.90
CA HIS A 157 -9.62 11.12 13.01
C HIS A 157 -10.72 10.66 12.06
N LEU A 158 -10.42 10.46 10.77
CA LEU A 158 -11.39 10.01 9.76
C LEU A 158 -11.95 8.61 10.03
N PHE A 159 -11.11 7.66 10.44
CA PHE A 159 -11.48 6.25 10.46
C PHE A 159 -11.73 5.69 11.87
N GLN A 160 -11.25 6.36 12.91
CA GLN A 160 -11.45 5.94 14.28
C GLN A 160 -12.46 6.83 15.03
N ASP A 161 -12.37 8.14 14.87
CA ASP A 161 -13.23 9.10 15.60
C ASP A 161 -14.51 9.38 14.82
N PHE A 162 -14.43 9.71 13.53
CA PHE A 162 -15.56 10.05 12.68
C PHE A 162 -16.41 8.84 12.25
N ARG A 163 -15.81 7.69 12.08
CA ARG A 163 -16.41 6.33 11.97
C ARG A 163 -17.70 6.20 11.18
N LEU A 164 -17.64 6.33 9.87
CA LEU A 164 -18.79 6.12 9.00
C LEU A 164 -18.98 4.64 8.63
N VAL A 165 -20.24 4.31 8.34
CA VAL A 165 -20.64 2.97 7.89
C VAL A 165 -21.46 3.04 6.60
N ASN A 166 -21.37 2.02 5.79
CA ASN A 166 -22.20 1.79 4.62
C ASN A 166 -23.65 1.47 4.99
N PRO A 167 -24.62 1.60 4.09
CA PRO A 167 -26.03 1.25 4.35
C PRO A 167 -26.25 -0.16 4.89
N ASN A 168 -25.38 -1.11 4.54
CA ASN A 168 -25.40 -2.50 5.06
C ASN A 168 -24.72 -2.67 6.43
N GLY A 169 -24.23 -1.60 7.04
CA GLY A 169 -23.55 -1.59 8.33
C GLY A 169 -22.06 -1.90 8.28
N CYS A 170 -21.49 -2.13 7.09
CA CYS A 170 -20.05 -2.34 6.94
C CYS A 170 -19.27 -1.04 7.15
N PRO A 171 -18.11 -1.07 7.84
CA PRO A 171 -17.34 0.13 8.07
C PRO A 171 -16.83 0.71 6.74
N MET A 172 -16.77 2.04 6.65
CA MET A 172 -16.11 2.72 5.55
C MET A 172 -14.61 2.46 5.62
N LYS A 173 -14.04 2.09 4.49
CA LYS A 173 -12.60 1.83 4.31
C LYS A 173 -12.04 2.71 3.22
N ALA A 174 -10.73 2.77 3.14
CA ALA A 174 -9.99 3.50 2.12
C ALA A 174 -8.84 2.66 1.56
N THR A 175 -8.29 3.10 0.43
CA THR A 175 -7.07 2.55 -0.16
C THR A 175 -5.91 3.52 0.05
N PHE A 176 -4.78 3.02 0.53
CA PHE A 176 -3.57 3.79 0.73
C PHE A 176 -2.51 3.36 -0.28
N PHE A 177 -2.15 4.26 -1.19
CA PHE A 177 -1.03 4.11 -2.11
C PHE A 177 0.24 4.61 -1.41
N VAL A 178 0.98 3.69 -0.81
CA VAL A 178 2.08 4.00 0.10
C VAL A 178 3.40 4.07 -0.65
N SER A 179 4.12 5.19 -0.51
CA SER A 179 5.52 5.35 -0.93
C SER A 179 6.46 5.06 0.25
N HIS A 180 7.75 4.73 -0.03
CA HIS A 180 8.65 4.28 1.03
C HIS A 180 9.29 5.45 1.81
N GLU A 181 9.86 6.42 1.10
CA GLU A 181 10.61 7.49 1.76
C GLU A 181 9.71 8.24 2.76
N TRP A 182 10.16 8.38 4.00
CA TRP A 182 9.44 8.99 5.12
C TRP A 182 8.19 8.26 5.64
N THR A 183 8.00 7.00 5.25
CA THR A 183 6.90 6.16 5.77
C THR A 183 7.30 5.46 7.07
N ASN A 184 6.37 5.45 8.04
CA ASN A 184 6.45 4.67 9.27
C ASN A 184 5.63 3.38 9.12
N TYR A 185 6.29 2.24 9.16
CA TYR A 185 5.65 0.94 8.87
C TYR A 185 4.83 0.37 10.03
N ASP A 186 5.02 0.83 11.26
CA ASP A 186 4.09 0.59 12.36
C ASP A 186 2.73 1.25 12.09
N ALA A 187 2.74 2.45 11.50
CA ALA A 187 1.52 3.13 11.07
C ALA A 187 0.83 2.42 9.89
N VAL A 188 1.60 1.95 8.91
CA VAL A 188 1.09 1.13 7.80
C VAL A 188 0.49 -0.18 8.31
N GLN A 189 1.13 -0.83 9.28
CA GLN A 189 0.59 -2.02 9.94
C GLN A 189 -0.76 -1.73 10.61
N TRP A 190 -0.87 -0.62 11.34
CA TRP A 190 -2.14 -0.21 11.95
C TRP A 190 -3.24 -0.02 10.90
N ILE A 191 -2.95 0.66 9.77
CA ILE A 191 -3.90 0.84 8.66
C ILE A 191 -4.41 -0.51 8.14
N ALA A 192 -3.51 -1.48 7.96
CA ALA A 192 -3.85 -2.84 7.53
C ALA A 192 -4.74 -3.57 8.54
N GLU A 193 -4.44 -3.43 9.84
CA GLU A 193 -5.23 -4.02 10.94
C GLU A 193 -6.65 -3.46 11.03
N GLN A 194 -6.85 -2.19 10.64
CA GLN A 194 -8.19 -1.59 10.52
C GLN A 194 -8.96 -2.09 9.28
N GLY A 195 -8.32 -2.89 8.43
CA GLY A 195 -8.90 -3.46 7.21
C GLY A 195 -8.93 -2.51 6.02
N HIS A 196 -8.16 -1.41 6.06
CA HIS A 196 -7.94 -0.56 4.89
C HIS A 196 -7.02 -1.25 3.90
N GLU A 197 -7.20 -0.96 2.61
CA GLU A 197 -6.36 -1.50 1.56
C GLU A 197 -5.02 -0.78 1.49
N LEU A 198 -3.97 -1.58 1.25
CA LEU A 198 -2.63 -1.10 0.94
C LEU A 198 -2.31 -1.36 -0.53
N ALA A 199 -1.73 -0.37 -1.18
CA ALA A 199 -1.29 -0.44 -2.57
C ALA A 199 0.08 0.25 -2.73
N SER A 200 0.81 -0.07 -3.80
CA SER A 200 2.14 0.47 -4.04
C SER A 200 2.11 1.83 -4.71
N ASN A 201 2.89 2.79 -4.16
CA ASN A 201 3.16 4.08 -4.79
C ASN A 201 4.67 4.31 -4.99
N SER A 202 5.43 3.23 -5.22
CA SER A 202 6.88 3.16 -5.43
C SER A 202 7.76 3.38 -4.19
N ILE A 203 9.05 3.07 -4.34
CA ILE A 203 10.05 3.30 -3.29
C ILE A 203 10.50 4.76 -3.26
N SER A 204 11.03 5.26 -4.37
CA SER A 204 11.67 6.57 -4.42
C SER A 204 10.72 7.74 -4.69
N HIS A 205 9.48 7.44 -5.03
CA HIS A 205 8.44 8.41 -5.43
C HIS A 205 8.87 9.35 -6.57
N ARG A 206 9.86 8.95 -7.38
CA ARG A 206 10.29 9.70 -8.57
C ARG A 206 9.36 9.44 -9.75
N VAL A 207 9.28 10.36 -10.69
CA VAL A 207 8.56 10.16 -11.96
C VAL A 207 9.17 8.98 -12.72
N LEU A 208 8.34 8.02 -13.15
CA LEU A 208 8.75 6.78 -13.81
C LEU A 208 8.34 6.71 -15.29
N SER A 209 7.79 7.77 -15.89
CA SER A 209 7.28 7.74 -17.27
C SER A 209 8.31 7.29 -18.32
N GLY A 210 9.59 7.59 -18.11
CA GLY A 210 10.68 7.14 -18.98
C GLY A 210 11.42 5.88 -18.50
N ALA A 211 10.98 5.25 -17.42
CA ALA A 211 11.66 4.11 -16.81
C ALA A 211 11.46 2.82 -17.63
N ASN A 212 12.48 1.97 -17.63
CA ASN A 212 12.39 0.65 -18.24
C ASN A 212 11.66 -0.35 -17.32
N TRP A 213 11.38 -1.54 -17.83
CA TRP A 213 10.64 -2.58 -17.12
C TRP A 213 11.28 -2.97 -15.77
N THR A 214 12.61 -3.07 -15.71
CA THR A 214 13.33 -3.43 -14.48
C THR A 214 13.24 -2.35 -13.42
N GLU A 215 13.31 -1.08 -13.82
CA GLU A 215 13.14 0.05 -12.91
C GLU A 215 11.72 0.13 -12.35
N TRP A 216 10.70 -0.06 -13.21
CA TRP A 216 9.32 -0.15 -12.77
C TRP A 216 9.10 -1.27 -11.75
N LEU A 217 9.66 -2.46 -12.05
CA LEU A 217 9.56 -3.61 -11.14
C LEU A 217 10.24 -3.33 -9.80
N ALA A 218 11.46 -2.79 -9.83
CA ALA A 218 12.22 -2.46 -8.62
C ALA A 218 11.50 -1.44 -7.73
N GLU A 219 10.86 -0.45 -8.34
CA GLU A 219 10.12 0.61 -7.63
C GLU A 219 8.79 0.09 -7.06
N MET A 220 7.97 -0.56 -7.88
CA MET A 220 6.59 -0.89 -7.51
C MET A 220 6.49 -2.19 -6.73
N ASP A 221 7.11 -3.28 -7.20
CA ASP A 221 7.14 -4.56 -6.49
C ASP A 221 8.10 -4.51 -5.30
N GLY A 222 9.19 -3.74 -5.40
CA GLY A 222 10.06 -3.47 -4.27
C GLY A 222 9.34 -2.82 -3.10
N GLN A 223 8.48 -1.84 -3.35
CA GLN A 223 7.67 -1.22 -2.29
C GLN A 223 6.67 -2.21 -1.69
N ARG A 224 6.06 -3.08 -2.48
CA ARG A 224 5.21 -4.16 -1.99
C ARG A 224 5.97 -5.08 -1.01
N GLN A 225 7.20 -5.48 -1.36
CA GLN A 225 8.07 -6.29 -0.51
C GLN A 225 8.45 -5.56 0.79
N ILE A 226 8.77 -4.27 0.72
CA ILE A 226 9.09 -3.45 1.89
C ILE A 226 7.88 -3.39 2.84
N MET A 227 6.67 -3.13 2.33
CA MET A 227 5.45 -3.14 3.14
C MET A 227 5.22 -4.51 3.79
N ALA A 228 5.35 -5.59 3.03
CA ALA A 228 5.19 -6.95 3.55
C ALA A 228 6.13 -7.23 4.72
N LYS A 229 7.41 -6.85 4.58
CA LYS A 229 8.43 -7.11 5.59
C LYS A 229 8.31 -6.21 6.81
N PHE A 230 8.15 -4.91 6.63
CA PHE A 230 8.28 -3.95 7.74
C PHE A 230 6.97 -3.53 8.37
N ALA A 231 5.83 -3.75 7.70
CA ALA A 231 4.49 -3.53 8.25
C ALA A 231 3.77 -4.85 8.59
N ASN A 232 4.40 -6.01 8.48
CA ASN A 232 3.79 -7.31 8.76
C ASN A 232 2.48 -7.54 7.98
N VAL A 233 2.42 -7.11 6.74
CA VAL A 233 1.26 -7.29 5.88
C VAL A 233 1.43 -8.47 4.94
N ASN A 234 0.32 -9.04 4.51
CA ASN A 234 0.35 -10.12 3.55
C ASN A 234 0.66 -9.57 2.16
N GLU A 235 1.82 -9.90 1.62
CA GLU A 235 2.27 -9.42 0.32
C GLU A 235 1.31 -9.76 -0.82
N ALA A 236 0.67 -10.93 -0.77
CA ALA A 236 -0.30 -11.39 -1.77
C ALA A 236 -1.58 -10.54 -1.79
N GLU A 237 -1.85 -9.80 -0.72
CA GLU A 237 -3.00 -8.90 -0.62
C GLU A 237 -2.73 -7.50 -1.17
N ILE A 238 -1.46 -7.14 -1.41
CA ILE A 238 -1.06 -5.85 -2.01
C ILE A 238 -1.12 -5.99 -3.52
N VAL A 239 -2.31 -5.80 -4.08
CA VAL A 239 -2.61 -6.09 -5.49
C VAL A 239 -2.82 -4.83 -6.35
N GLY A 240 -2.73 -3.67 -5.76
CA GLY A 240 -2.94 -2.38 -6.43
C GLY A 240 -1.68 -1.56 -6.56
N MET A 241 -1.65 -0.69 -7.56
CA MET A 241 -0.60 0.30 -7.72
C MET A 241 -1.10 1.62 -8.33
N ARG A 242 -0.38 2.69 -8.02
CA ARG A 242 -0.49 4.00 -8.68
C ARG A 242 0.93 4.52 -8.94
N ALA A 243 1.21 4.97 -10.16
CA ALA A 243 2.50 5.55 -10.47
C ALA A 243 2.76 6.83 -9.66
N PRO A 244 3.97 7.03 -9.14
CA PRO A 244 4.31 8.22 -8.39
C PRO A 244 4.16 9.44 -9.29
N GLN A 245 3.65 10.54 -8.71
CA GLN A 245 3.38 11.80 -9.40
C GLN A 245 2.56 11.66 -10.69
N LEU A 246 1.80 10.57 -10.79
CA LEU A 246 0.97 10.20 -11.95
C LEU A 246 1.76 10.12 -13.28
N GLY A 247 3.06 9.86 -13.20
CA GLY A 247 3.94 9.71 -14.37
C GLY A 247 3.64 8.40 -15.12
N LEU A 248 2.79 8.47 -16.15
CA LEU A 248 2.33 7.30 -16.91
C LEU A 248 3.48 6.72 -17.78
N GLY A 249 3.75 5.43 -17.63
CA GLY A 249 4.84 4.70 -18.34
C GLY A 249 4.37 3.92 -19.56
N GLY A 250 3.13 4.10 -19.99
CA GLY A 250 2.57 3.41 -21.16
C GLY A 250 2.63 1.88 -21.05
N ASP A 251 2.90 1.21 -22.16
CA ASP A 251 2.91 -0.27 -22.24
C ASP A 251 3.79 -0.94 -21.18
N VAL A 252 4.96 -0.37 -20.90
CA VAL A 252 5.96 -0.95 -19.99
C VAL A 252 5.43 -1.06 -18.56
N GLN A 253 4.76 -0.01 -18.07
CA GLN A 253 4.15 0.03 -16.75
C GLN A 253 3.14 -1.11 -16.56
N PHE A 254 2.18 -1.21 -17.46
CA PHE A 254 1.07 -2.17 -17.33
C PHE A 254 1.51 -3.62 -17.60
N LEU A 255 2.46 -3.83 -18.52
CA LEU A 255 3.07 -5.15 -18.72
C LEU A 255 3.84 -5.59 -17.47
N MET A 256 4.58 -4.68 -16.83
CA MET A 256 5.26 -4.96 -15.56
C MET A 256 4.22 -5.28 -14.49
N ALA A 257 3.22 -4.45 -14.30
CA ALA A 257 2.17 -4.65 -13.30
C ALA A 257 1.51 -6.03 -13.44
N ARG A 258 1.08 -6.38 -14.65
CA ARG A 258 0.46 -7.68 -14.93
C ARG A 258 1.40 -8.85 -14.66
N SER A 259 2.64 -8.77 -15.11
CA SER A 259 3.63 -9.86 -14.95
C SER A 259 4.08 -10.06 -13.50
N SER A 260 4.07 -9.02 -12.68
CA SER A 260 4.39 -9.09 -11.24
C SER A 260 3.17 -9.35 -10.34
N GLY A 261 1.98 -9.59 -10.94
CA GLY A 261 0.79 -10.01 -10.21
C GLY A 261 -0.02 -8.87 -9.59
N PHE A 262 0.18 -7.61 -10.03
CA PHE A 262 -0.78 -6.56 -9.70
C PHE A 262 -2.10 -6.80 -10.45
N LEU A 263 -3.19 -6.59 -9.75
CA LEU A 263 -4.55 -6.76 -10.27
C LEU A 263 -5.03 -5.50 -11.00
N TYR A 264 -4.68 -4.34 -10.46
CA TYR A 264 -5.12 -3.06 -10.99
C TYR A 264 -4.06 -1.97 -10.89
N ASP A 265 -4.24 -0.98 -11.77
CA ASP A 265 -3.52 0.30 -11.76
C ASP A 265 -4.52 1.46 -11.76
N ASN A 266 -4.23 2.48 -10.95
CA ASN A 266 -5.03 3.70 -10.90
C ASN A 266 -4.16 4.93 -11.18
N THR A 267 -3.52 4.95 -12.36
CA THR A 267 -2.64 6.05 -12.80
C THR A 267 -3.24 6.85 -13.94
N ILE A 268 -3.97 6.20 -14.86
CA ILE A 268 -4.48 6.86 -16.07
C ILE A 268 -5.44 7.97 -15.69
N SER A 269 -5.07 9.21 -16.01
CA SER A 269 -5.95 10.37 -15.89
C SER A 269 -6.79 10.54 -17.16
N ALA A 270 -8.09 10.71 -17.00
CA ALA A 270 -9.03 10.84 -18.09
C ALA A 270 -9.99 12.01 -17.82
N ASP A 271 -10.11 12.92 -18.78
CA ASP A 271 -11.02 14.06 -18.66
C ASP A 271 -12.38 13.77 -19.32
N PRO A 272 -13.44 13.56 -18.53
CA PRO A 272 -14.78 13.37 -19.09
C PRO A 272 -15.41 14.68 -19.62
N GLY A 273 -14.79 15.83 -19.39
CA GLY A 273 -15.35 17.16 -19.58
C GLY A 273 -16.19 17.59 -18.37
N ILE A 274 -16.45 18.91 -18.29
CA ILE A 274 -17.09 19.52 -17.11
C ILE A 274 -18.50 18.95 -16.81
N ASP A 275 -19.26 18.61 -17.82
CA ASP A 275 -20.62 18.06 -17.72
C ASP A 275 -20.72 16.63 -18.29
N GLY A 276 -19.60 16.03 -18.70
CA GLY A 276 -19.59 14.71 -19.30
C GLY A 276 -19.67 13.58 -18.27
N ALA A 277 -20.31 12.47 -18.61
CA ALA A 277 -20.35 11.28 -17.77
C ALA A 277 -18.94 10.75 -17.53
N PRO A 278 -18.58 10.40 -16.27
CA PRO A 278 -17.26 9.82 -15.95
C PRO A 278 -17.04 8.47 -16.62
N TYR A 279 -15.76 8.11 -16.75
CA TYR A 279 -15.36 6.82 -17.31
C TYR A 279 -15.41 5.72 -16.26
N TRP A 280 -15.83 4.53 -16.67
CA TRP A 280 -15.86 3.32 -15.86
C TRP A 280 -14.49 2.62 -15.83
N PRO A 281 -14.16 1.88 -14.73
CA PRO A 281 -13.08 0.91 -14.74
C PRO A 281 -13.23 -0.10 -15.88
N HIS A 282 -12.11 -0.50 -16.48
CA HIS A 282 -12.10 -1.47 -17.59
C HIS A 282 -10.81 -2.29 -17.56
N THR A 283 -10.77 -3.40 -18.30
CA THR A 283 -9.55 -4.15 -18.48
C THR A 283 -8.79 -3.73 -19.74
N LEU A 284 -7.49 -3.90 -19.73
CA LEU A 284 -6.61 -3.55 -20.85
C LEU A 284 -6.49 -4.67 -21.92
N ASP A 285 -7.47 -5.55 -22.00
CA ASP A 285 -7.62 -6.50 -23.10
C ASP A 285 -7.80 -5.78 -24.43
N PHE A 286 -8.46 -4.62 -24.39
CA PHE A 286 -8.79 -3.76 -25.53
C PHE A 286 -8.21 -2.35 -25.34
N ALA A 287 -8.18 -1.61 -26.45
CA ALA A 287 -7.69 -0.24 -26.46
C ALA A 287 -8.45 0.67 -25.49
N VAL A 288 -7.75 1.53 -24.80
CA VAL A 288 -8.30 2.54 -23.89
C VAL A 288 -9.29 3.43 -24.70
N PRO A 289 -10.54 3.61 -24.24
CA PRO A 289 -11.58 4.25 -25.02
C PRO A 289 -11.57 5.79 -24.96
N TYR A 290 -10.58 6.39 -24.31
CA TYR A 290 -10.42 7.82 -24.12
C TYR A 290 -8.97 8.25 -24.29
N ARG A 291 -8.72 9.56 -24.28
CA ARG A 291 -7.37 10.11 -24.25
C ARG A 291 -6.83 10.10 -22.80
N CYS A 292 -5.59 9.68 -22.63
CA CYS A 292 -4.88 9.84 -21.37
C CYS A 292 -4.35 11.26 -21.27
N GLU A 293 -4.68 11.96 -20.16
CA GLU A 293 -4.29 13.36 -19.97
C GLU A 293 -2.86 13.51 -19.43
N ASN A 294 -2.32 12.46 -18.81
CA ASN A 294 -1.03 12.46 -18.13
C ASN A 294 0.09 11.73 -18.91
N ASP A 295 -0.06 11.45 -20.17
CA ASP A 295 0.92 10.96 -21.15
C ASP A 295 0.26 9.99 -22.16
N TYR A 296 1.06 9.16 -22.83
CA TYR A 296 0.56 8.19 -23.81
C TYR A 296 -0.14 7.01 -23.14
N CYS A 297 -1.38 6.77 -23.55
CA CYS A 297 -2.11 5.56 -23.15
C CYS A 297 -1.35 4.28 -23.52
N PRO A 298 -1.50 3.18 -22.75
CA PRO A 298 -1.05 1.86 -23.20
C PRO A 298 -1.74 1.48 -24.51
N ARG A 299 -0.98 0.87 -25.42
CA ARG A 299 -1.44 0.53 -26.79
C ARG A 299 -1.53 -0.96 -27.03
N VAL A 300 -0.84 -1.78 -26.22
CA VAL A 300 -0.86 -3.23 -26.38
C VAL A 300 -1.96 -3.86 -25.54
N SER A 301 -2.42 -5.04 -25.99
CA SER A 301 -3.38 -5.83 -25.22
C SER A 301 -2.71 -6.46 -24.00
N ILE A 302 -3.30 -6.23 -22.82
CA ILE A 302 -2.81 -6.75 -21.52
C ILE A 302 -3.98 -7.42 -20.79
N PRO A 303 -4.31 -8.67 -21.17
CA PRO A 303 -5.51 -9.34 -20.70
C PRO A 303 -5.60 -9.44 -19.17
N GLY A 304 -6.77 -9.08 -18.63
CA GLY A 304 -7.09 -9.15 -17.21
C GLY A 304 -6.38 -8.12 -16.32
N MET A 305 -5.67 -7.14 -16.90
CA MET A 305 -5.13 -6.00 -16.16
C MET A 305 -6.20 -4.91 -16.04
N TRP A 306 -6.64 -4.60 -14.83
CA TRP A 306 -7.64 -3.57 -14.61
C TRP A 306 -7.01 -2.16 -14.60
N ALA A 307 -7.58 -1.27 -15.38
CA ALA A 307 -7.32 0.16 -15.33
C ALA A 307 -8.51 0.87 -14.69
N LEU A 308 -8.24 1.58 -13.60
CA LEU A 308 -9.25 2.37 -12.90
C LEU A 308 -8.96 3.84 -13.21
N PRO A 309 -9.72 4.48 -14.10
CA PRO A 309 -9.42 5.84 -14.53
C PRO A 309 -9.58 6.85 -13.40
N MET A 310 -8.60 7.74 -13.26
CA MET A 310 -8.71 8.94 -12.45
C MET A 310 -9.51 9.98 -13.26
N ASN A 311 -10.81 9.98 -13.07
CA ASN A 311 -11.68 10.97 -13.71
C ASN A 311 -11.33 12.36 -13.18
N VAL A 312 -10.94 13.26 -14.07
CA VAL A 312 -10.53 14.63 -13.73
C VAL A 312 -11.68 15.35 -13.04
N PHE A 313 -11.39 15.94 -11.88
CA PHE A 313 -12.30 16.84 -11.18
C PHE A 313 -12.35 18.18 -11.88
N HIS A 314 -13.54 18.76 -11.96
CA HIS A 314 -13.78 20.08 -12.50
C HIS A 314 -14.27 21.03 -11.40
N GLY A 315 -13.62 22.18 -11.31
CA GLY A 315 -14.02 23.27 -10.42
C GLY A 315 -15.14 24.12 -10.98
N THR A 316 -15.28 25.33 -10.44
CA THR A 316 -16.29 26.29 -10.87
C THR A 316 -15.97 26.98 -12.20
N THR A 317 -14.71 26.89 -12.64
CA THR A 317 -14.23 27.41 -13.93
C THR A 317 -13.65 26.29 -14.79
N GLU A 318 -13.68 26.44 -16.10
CA GLU A 318 -13.13 25.45 -17.06
C GLU A 318 -11.62 25.20 -16.87
N PHE A 319 -10.90 26.19 -16.34
CA PHE A 319 -9.44 26.10 -16.16
C PHE A 319 -9.06 25.37 -14.88
N LEU A 320 -9.94 25.31 -13.88
CA LEU A 320 -9.66 24.62 -12.62
C LEU A 320 -10.06 23.14 -12.77
N ARG A 321 -9.07 22.32 -13.10
CA ARG A 321 -9.23 20.86 -13.24
C ARG A 321 -8.00 20.11 -12.79
N SER A 322 -8.19 18.99 -12.12
CA SER A 322 -7.09 18.12 -11.65
C SER A 322 -7.59 16.70 -11.44
N PRO A 323 -6.75 15.66 -11.66
CA PRO A 323 -7.06 14.30 -11.24
C PRO A 323 -6.90 14.06 -9.73
N MET A 324 -6.22 14.99 -9.02
CA MET A 324 -6.00 14.93 -7.57
C MET A 324 -6.67 16.12 -6.89
N LEU A 325 -7.28 15.90 -5.73
CA LEU A 325 -8.06 16.94 -5.04
C LEU A 325 -7.23 18.10 -4.52
N GLN A 326 -5.97 17.88 -4.12
CA GLN A 326 -5.10 19.00 -3.72
C GLN A 326 -4.85 19.99 -4.87
N GLY A 327 -4.82 19.52 -6.11
CA GLY A 327 -4.70 20.37 -7.30
C GLY A 327 -5.93 21.23 -7.60
N MET A 328 -7.03 21.00 -6.87
CA MET A 328 -8.26 21.80 -6.96
C MET A 328 -8.27 22.98 -5.98
N LEU A 329 -7.27 23.08 -5.11
CA LEU A 329 -7.16 24.13 -4.11
C LEU A 329 -6.21 25.22 -4.59
N VAL A 330 -6.70 26.46 -4.72
CA VAL A 330 -5.92 27.62 -5.18
C VAL A 330 -5.57 28.61 -4.04
N GLY A 331 -6.01 28.34 -2.82
CA GLY A 331 -5.49 28.99 -1.61
C GLY A 331 -6.45 29.89 -0.85
N ASN A 332 -7.65 30.13 -1.34
CA ASN A 332 -8.65 31.00 -0.69
C ASN A 332 -10.04 30.33 -0.55
N GLU A 333 -10.11 29.03 -0.70
CA GLU A 333 -11.36 28.29 -0.59
C GLU A 333 -11.86 28.23 0.87
N THR A 334 -13.15 28.31 1.03
CA THR A 334 -13.85 27.91 2.24
C THR A 334 -14.21 26.41 2.18
N ALA A 335 -14.53 25.81 3.31
CA ALA A 335 -15.00 24.42 3.34
C ALA A 335 -16.26 24.22 2.49
N ASP A 336 -17.14 25.21 2.43
CA ASP A 336 -18.36 25.17 1.60
C ASP A 336 -18.05 25.19 0.09
N HIS A 337 -17.04 25.98 -0.33
CA HIS A 337 -16.60 25.97 -1.73
C HIS A 337 -16.02 24.60 -2.13
N VAL A 338 -15.22 23.99 -1.25
CA VAL A 338 -14.66 22.66 -1.49
C VAL A 338 -15.77 21.61 -1.48
N LEU A 339 -16.70 21.67 -0.54
CA LEU A 339 -17.87 20.80 -0.49
C LEU A 339 -18.70 20.89 -1.77
N TYR A 340 -18.93 22.12 -2.28
CA TYR A 340 -19.68 22.34 -3.49
C TYR A 340 -19.07 21.63 -4.70
N PHE A 341 -17.75 21.75 -4.93
CA PHE A 341 -17.15 21.05 -6.07
C PHE A 341 -17.08 19.54 -5.87
N LEU A 342 -16.87 19.03 -4.65
CA LEU A 342 -16.97 17.60 -4.36
C LEU A 342 -18.33 17.06 -4.73
N PHE A 343 -19.39 17.75 -4.28
CA PHE A 343 -20.75 17.36 -4.55
C PHE A 343 -21.12 17.47 -6.05
N ARG A 344 -20.67 18.51 -6.74
CA ARG A 344 -20.89 18.69 -8.19
C ARG A 344 -20.29 17.53 -8.99
N ASN A 345 -19.03 17.16 -8.71
CA ASN A 345 -18.37 16.04 -9.38
C ASN A 345 -19.01 14.69 -9.01
N PHE A 346 -19.43 14.50 -7.77
CA PHE A 346 -20.22 13.34 -7.35
C PHE A 346 -21.55 13.28 -8.11
N ASN A 347 -22.30 14.36 -8.14
CA ASN A 347 -23.61 14.41 -8.78
C ASN A 347 -23.54 14.08 -10.27
N ARG A 348 -22.47 14.47 -10.95
CA ARG A 348 -22.20 14.10 -12.34
C ARG A 348 -22.17 12.58 -12.55
N ALA A 349 -21.50 11.83 -11.69
CA ALA A 349 -21.50 10.37 -11.71
C ALA A 349 -22.87 9.80 -11.31
N TYR A 350 -23.42 10.30 -10.21
CA TYR A 350 -24.65 9.82 -9.61
C TYR A 350 -25.86 9.90 -10.55
N THR A 351 -26.00 11.00 -11.30
CA THR A 351 -27.15 11.25 -12.16
C THR A 351 -27.01 10.74 -13.58
N GLN A 352 -25.78 10.55 -14.09
CA GLN A 352 -25.59 10.22 -15.50
C GLN A 352 -25.39 8.73 -15.75
N ASN A 353 -24.38 8.13 -15.12
CA ASN A 353 -24.02 6.76 -15.46
C ASN A 353 -23.58 5.88 -14.28
N ARG A 354 -23.63 6.39 -13.04
CA ARG A 354 -23.23 5.65 -11.83
C ARG A 354 -21.78 5.17 -11.83
N ALA A 355 -20.90 5.75 -12.68
CA ALA A 355 -19.48 5.42 -12.63
C ALA A 355 -18.91 5.66 -11.23
N PRO A 356 -17.98 4.83 -10.75
CA PRO A 356 -17.39 4.99 -9.41
C PRO A 356 -16.81 6.39 -9.24
N TYR A 357 -17.13 7.03 -8.12
CA TYR A 357 -16.57 8.32 -7.72
C TYR A 357 -15.33 8.12 -6.86
N ILE A 358 -14.17 8.18 -7.49
CA ILE A 358 -12.88 7.95 -6.85
C ILE A 358 -12.31 9.28 -6.39
N LEU A 359 -12.19 9.48 -5.07
CA LEU A 359 -11.58 10.64 -4.45
C LEU A 359 -10.09 10.38 -4.29
N ASN A 360 -9.29 11.02 -5.13
CA ASN A 360 -7.83 10.92 -5.10
C ASN A 360 -7.28 12.04 -4.23
N LEU A 361 -6.76 11.66 -3.07
CA LEU A 361 -6.35 12.54 -1.98
C LEU A 361 -4.89 12.30 -1.60
N ASN A 362 -4.35 13.24 -0.84
CA ASN A 362 -3.17 13.06 0.00
C ASN A 362 -3.36 13.84 1.32
N ALA A 363 -2.41 13.70 2.24
CA ALA A 363 -2.48 14.41 3.53
C ALA A 363 -2.45 15.94 3.37
N GLU A 364 -1.82 16.46 2.31
CA GLU A 364 -1.77 17.89 2.01
C GLU A 364 -3.17 18.48 1.79
N PHE A 365 -4.04 17.74 1.06
CA PHE A 365 -5.43 18.17 0.88
C PHE A 365 -6.15 18.31 2.22
N LEU A 366 -6.00 17.34 3.13
CA LEU A 366 -6.66 17.36 4.44
C LEU A 366 -6.20 18.53 5.31
N GLN A 367 -4.89 18.84 5.26
CA GLN A 367 -4.23 19.85 6.09
C GLN A 367 -4.27 21.25 5.49
N SER A 368 -4.68 21.39 4.23
CA SER A 368 -4.66 22.65 3.49
C SER A 368 -5.44 23.75 4.22
N HIS A 369 -4.93 24.97 4.15
CA HIS A 369 -5.58 26.20 4.62
C HIS A 369 -6.26 26.07 6.00
N GLY A 370 -5.55 25.52 6.99
CA GLY A 370 -6.09 25.32 8.35
C GLY A 370 -7.17 24.24 8.42
N GLY A 371 -7.06 23.20 7.59
CA GLY A 371 -7.94 22.03 7.59
C GLY A 371 -9.26 22.23 6.83
N VAL A 372 -9.28 23.15 5.85
CA VAL A 372 -10.46 23.34 4.98
C VAL A 372 -10.82 22.04 4.24
N GLY A 373 -9.81 21.33 3.70
CA GLY A 373 -10.02 20.07 3.01
C GLY A 373 -10.63 19.00 3.91
N MET A 374 -10.15 18.86 5.15
CA MET A 374 -10.69 17.93 6.14
C MET A 374 -12.16 18.22 6.41
N ARG A 375 -12.51 19.46 6.78
CA ARG A 375 -13.90 19.85 7.09
C ARG A 375 -14.84 19.64 5.91
N ALA A 376 -14.39 19.97 4.70
CA ALA A 376 -15.18 19.75 3.49
C ALA A 376 -15.40 18.26 3.22
N LEU A 377 -14.36 17.43 3.40
CA LEU A 377 -14.45 15.99 3.24
C LEU A 377 -15.41 15.38 4.27
N GLU A 378 -15.31 15.73 5.54
CA GLU A 378 -16.23 15.26 6.59
C GLU A 378 -17.69 15.62 6.27
N ASN A 379 -17.93 16.87 5.87
CA ASN A 379 -19.28 17.31 5.48
C ASN A 379 -19.78 16.51 4.26
N PHE A 380 -18.93 16.30 3.25
CA PHE A 380 -19.28 15.51 2.08
C PHE A 380 -19.61 14.06 2.47
N LEU A 381 -18.74 13.40 3.23
CA LEU A 381 -18.94 12.03 3.68
C LEU A 381 -20.21 11.88 4.54
N GLY A 382 -20.45 12.83 5.45
CA GLY A 382 -21.67 12.88 6.25
C GLY A 382 -22.94 13.03 5.40
N LEU A 383 -22.89 13.83 4.33
CA LEU A 383 -24.02 13.92 3.38
C LEU A 383 -24.22 12.61 2.63
N MET A 384 -23.15 11.92 2.23
CA MET A 384 -23.24 10.65 1.49
C MET A 384 -23.92 9.54 2.29
N THR A 385 -23.81 9.53 3.61
CA THR A 385 -24.52 8.55 4.47
C THR A 385 -26.04 8.67 4.43
N GLN A 386 -26.57 9.77 3.90
CA GLN A 386 -28.02 9.96 3.75
C GLN A 386 -28.58 9.28 2.49
N TYR A 387 -27.71 8.83 1.59
CA TYR A 387 -28.10 8.14 0.35
C TYR A 387 -28.07 6.63 0.58
N PRO A 388 -29.21 5.92 0.45
CA PRO A 388 -29.28 4.47 0.72
C PRO A 388 -28.60 3.61 -0.35
N ASP A 389 -28.25 4.19 -1.47
CA ASP A 389 -27.62 3.56 -2.63
C ASP A 389 -26.16 3.98 -2.83
N VAL A 390 -25.57 4.72 -1.88
CA VAL A 390 -24.14 5.08 -1.88
C VAL A 390 -23.37 4.11 -1.00
N TYR A 391 -22.31 3.51 -1.59
CA TYR A 391 -21.44 2.55 -0.90
C TYR A 391 -19.98 2.95 -1.01
N PHE A 392 -19.29 2.95 0.13
CA PHE A 392 -17.85 3.18 0.21
C PHE A 392 -17.13 1.84 0.10
N LEU A 393 -16.30 1.69 -0.92
CA LEU A 393 -15.47 0.51 -1.16
C LEU A 393 -14.00 0.91 -1.25
N THR A 394 -13.09 -0.04 -1.04
CA THR A 394 -11.70 0.11 -1.43
C THR A 394 -11.55 -0.10 -2.95
N MET A 395 -10.37 0.23 -3.51
CA MET A 395 -10.08 -0.02 -4.93
C MET A 395 -10.19 -1.50 -5.29
N ARG A 396 -9.66 -2.37 -4.43
CA ARG A 396 -9.77 -3.83 -4.61
C ARG A 396 -11.21 -4.28 -4.55
N GLU A 397 -11.97 -3.82 -3.56
CA GLU A 397 -13.41 -4.13 -3.44
C GLU A 397 -14.19 -3.65 -4.66
N LEU A 398 -13.82 -2.49 -5.23
CA LEU A 398 -14.39 -2.00 -6.49
C LEU A 398 -14.07 -2.96 -7.65
N VAL A 399 -12.82 -3.42 -7.79
CA VAL A 399 -12.46 -4.38 -8.85
C VAL A 399 -13.22 -5.70 -8.69
N GLU A 400 -13.34 -6.22 -7.46
CA GLU A 400 -14.11 -7.44 -7.20
C GLU A 400 -15.62 -7.23 -7.47
N TRP A 401 -16.16 -6.06 -7.14
CA TRP A 401 -17.51 -5.71 -7.54
C TRP A 401 -17.66 -5.61 -9.07
N MET A 402 -16.70 -5.02 -9.77
CA MET A 402 -16.70 -4.98 -11.24
C MET A 402 -16.68 -6.37 -11.87
N ARG A 403 -15.96 -7.32 -11.27
CA ARG A 403 -15.89 -8.72 -11.72
C ARG A 403 -17.21 -9.49 -11.51
N ALA A 404 -17.96 -9.15 -10.48
CA ALA A 404 -19.25 -9.73 -10.16
C ALA A 404 -20.23 -8.65 -9.67
N PRO A 405 -20.76 -7.81 -10.59
CA PRO A 405 -21.59 -6.68 -10.23
C PRO A 405 -22.83 -7.08 -9.43
N GLN A 406 -23.12 -6.34 -8.38
CA GLN A 406 -24.26 -6.52 -7.49
C GLN A 406 -25.12 -5.27 -7.46
N SER A 407 -26.42 -5.44 -7.47
CA SER A 407 -27.37 -4.34 -7.31
C SER A 407 -27.39 -3.80 -5.88
N VAL A 408 -27.98 -2.61 -5.69
CA VAL A 408 -28.22 -2.03 -4.36
C VAL A 408 -28.95 -3.04 -3.45
N ASP A 409 -29.99 -3.73 -3.98
CA ASP A 409 -30.75 -4.71 -3.22
C ASP A 409 -29.90 -5.90 -2.73
N GLN A 410 -28.91 -6.30 -3.53
CA GLN A 410 -27.96 -7.37 -3.16
C GLN A 410 -26.93 -6.91 -2.15
N LEU A 411 -26.40 -5.67 -2.30
CA LEU A 411 -25.44 -5.09 -1.36
C LEU A 411 -26.07 -4.73 -0.01
N ALA A 412 -27.36 -4.42 0.02
CA ALA A 412 -28.07 -4.07 1.25
C ALA A 412 -28.21 -5.22 2.25
N GLN A 413 -27.82 -6.45 1.89
CA GLN A 413 -27.85 -7.58 2.82
C GLN A 413 -26.90 -7.33 3.99
N LYS A 414 -27.49 -7.07 5.17
CA LYS A 414 -26.75 -6.75 6.40
C LYS A 414 -25.77 -7.87 6.79
N GLY A 415 -24.57 -7.45 7.22
CA GLY A 415 -23.53 -8.35 7.74
C GLY A 415 -22.66 -9.05 6.70
N ARG A 416 -22.87 -8.82 5.42
CA ARG A 416 -21.99 -9.31 4.35
C ARG A 416 -20.97 -8.25 3.96
N CYS A 417 -19.99 -8.03 4.83
CA CYS A 417 -18.88 -7.14 4.52
C CYS A 417 -17.79 -7.89 3.77
N PRO A 418 -17.19 -7.30 2.73
CA PRO A 418 -16.01 -7.86 2.11
C PRO A 418 -14.92 -8.07 3.17
N GLN A 419 -14.31 -9.25 3.19
CA GLN A 419 -13.30 -9.63 4.18
C GLN A 419 -11.96 -9.82 3.49
N PHE A 420 -11.19 -8.76 3.37
CA PHE A 420 -9.78 -8.83 3.00
C PHE A 420 -8.92 -8.66 4.24
N THR A 421 -7.98 -9.57 4.45
CA THR A 421 -7.08 -9.56 5.60
C THR A 421 -5.70 -9.13 5.13
N TYR A 422 -5.40 -7.85 5.29
CA TYR A 422 -4.10 -7.30 4.88
C TYR A 422 -2.98 -7.65 5.86
N ALA A 423 -3.26 -7.83 7.14
CA ALA A 423 -2.26 -8.32 8.10
C ALA A 423 -1.80 -9.73 7.74
N ALA A 424 -0.51 -10.01 7.88
CA ALA A 424 0.01 -11.36 7.69
C ALA A 424 -0.60 -12.33 8.73
N PRO A 425 -0.90 -13.59 8.37
CA PRO A 425 -1.60 -14.54 9.26
C PRO A 425 -0.90 -14.77 10.61
N SER A 426 0.42 -14.61 10.67
CA SER A 426 1.24 -14.76 11.88
C SER A 426 1.68 -13.43 12.48
N ALA A 427 1.16 -12.30 11.99
CA ALA A 427 1.57 -10.99 12.48
C ALA A 427 1.14 -10.78 13.93
N ALA A 428 2.07 -10.32 14.76
CA ALA A 428 1.71 -9.74 16.04
C ALA A 428 0.99 -8.39 15.84
N PRO A 429 0.09 -7.98 16.75
CA PRO A 429 -0.53 -6.66 16.69
C PRO A 429 0.50 -5.52 16.65
N THR A 430 0.10 -4.38 16.10
CA THR A 430 0.95 -3.19 16.06
C THR A 430 1.52 -2.88 17.44
N CYS A 431 2.84 -2.72 17.49
CA CYS A 431 3.57 -2.51 18.74
C CYS A 431 3.33 -1.10 19.30
N ARG A 432 3.43 -0.97 20.62
CA ARG A 432 3.29 0.33 21.30
C ARG A 432 4.54 1.19 21.19
N GLN A 433 5.69 0.57 21.00
CA GLN A 433 6.99 1.22 20.90
C GLN A 433 7.73 0.65 19.68
N PRO A 434 7.60 1.29 18.51
CA PRO A 434 8.28 0.85 17.31
C PRO A 434 9.79 1.11 17.38
N ASN A 435 10.56 0.30 16.68
CA ASN A 435 11.99 0.53 16.50
C ASN A 435 12.19 1.71 15.53
N LYS A 436 13.04 2.66 15.92
CA LYS A 436 13.46 3.75 15.05
C LYS A 436 14.71 3.35 14.29
N CYS A 437 14.57 3.15 12.98
CA CYS A 437 15.65 2.78 12.07
C CYS A 437 16.22 4.04 11.41
N MET A 438 17.51 4.32 11.63
CA MET A 438 18.19 5.51 11.13
C MET A 438 19.41 5.12 10.31
N TYR A 439 19.58 5.73 9.14
CA TYR A 439 20.64 5.38 8.19
C TYR A 439 21.31 6.63 7.63
N GLN A 440 22.64 6.54 7.48
CA GLN A 440 23.41 7.49 6.68
C GLN A 440 23.42 7.00 5.22
N THR A 441 22.89 7.81 4.32
CA THR A 441 22.64 7.40 2.92
C THR A 441 23.21 8.42 1.92
N PRO A 442 24.55 8.62 1.89
CA PRO A 442 25.16 9.70 1.10
C PRO A 442 24.97 9.57 -0.42
N GLY A 443 24.53 8.42 -0.91
CA GLY A 443 24.25 8.15 -2.33
C GLY A 443 22.78 8.28 -2.73
N LEU A 444 21.89 8.53 -1.80
CA LEU A 444 20.46 8.73 -2.04
C LEU A 444 20.11 10.20 -1.84
N GLY A 445 19.07 10.69 -2.48
CA GLY A 445 18.72 12.13 -2.52
C GLY A 445 18.83 12.89 -1.18
N SER A 446 18.53 12.25 -0.06
CA SER A 446 18.77 12.73 1.28
C SER A 446 20.02 12.12 1.88
N LYS A 447 20.71 12.83 2.79
CA LYS A 447 21.89 12.29 3.51
C LYS A 447 21.51 11.31 4.60
N GLU A 448 20.32 11.47 5.14
CA GLU A 448 19.80 10.66 6.24
C GLU A 448 18.40 10.18 5.89
N HIS A 449 18.14 8.89 6.12
CA HIS A 449 16.81 8.32 6.02
C HIS A 449 16.44 7.63 7.32
N GLN A 450 15.16 7.62 7.64
CA GLN A 450 14.64 6.95 8.82
C GLN A 450 13.23 6.41 8.57
N PHE A 451 12.87 5.38 9.29
CA PHE A 451 11.51 4.90 9.41
C PHE A 451 11.26 4.22 10.75
N LEU A 452 9.99 4.05 11.11
CA LEU A 452 9.57 3.28 12.27
C LEU A 452 9.01 1.92 11.82
N THR A 453 9.24 0.89 12.61
CA THR A 453 8.67 -0.44 12.37
C THR A 453 8.58 -1.23 13.67
N CYS A 454 7.60 -2.13 13.79
CA CYS A 454 7.55 -3.10 14.90
C CYS A 454 8.59 -4.21 14.76
N ASN A 455 9.18 -4.37 13.58
CA ASN A 455 10.24 -5.33 13.29
C ASN A 455 11.63 -4.76 13.63
N ARG A 456 12.64 -5.61 13.62
CA ARG A 456 14.02 -5.13 13.76
C ARG A 456 14.43 -4.32 12.55
N CYS A 457 15.26 -3.30 12.80
CA CYS A 457 15.82 -2.50 11.72
C CYS A 457 16.72 -3.37 10.83
N PRO A 458 16.61 -3.26 9.50
CA PRO A 458 17.50 -3.91 8.57
C PRO A 458 18.91 -3.30 8.64
N MET A 459 19.90 -4.01 8.09
CA MET A 459 21.30 -3.58 8.14
C MET A 459 21.59 -2.34 7.30
N THR A 460 20.89 -2.21 6.16
CA THR A 460 20.96 -1.05 5.28
C THR A 460 19.56 -0.48 5.04
N TYR A 461 19.49 0.78 4.62
CA TYR A 461 18.20 1.38 4.24
C TYR A 461 17.59 0.62 3.06
N PRO A 462 16.35 0.12 3.16
CA PRO A 462 15.68 -0.53 2.05
C PRO A 462 15.58 0.42 0.85
N TRP A 463 15.93 -0.05 -0.33
CA TRP A 463 15.89 0.75 -1.55
C TRP A 463 15.69 -0.14 -2.78
N THR A 464 15.55 0.47 -3.95
CA THR A 464 15.23 -0.23 -5.21
C THR A 464 16.10 -1.43 -5.53
N ASN A 465 17.38 -1.40 -5.18
CA ASN A 465 18.32 -2.51 -5.41
C ASN A 465 18.35 -3.52 -4.26
N ASN A 466 17.80 -3.17 -3.11
CA ASN A 466 17.82 -3.97 -1.89
C ASN A 466 16.60 -3.67 -1.02
N PRO A 467 15.37 -4.04 -1.44
CA PRO A 467 14.15 -3.71 -0.71
C PRO A 467 14.08 -4.36 0.68
N MET A 468 14.85 -5.43 0.89
CA MET A 468 14.92 -6.09 2.20
C MET A 468 15.93 -5.45 3.16
N GLY A 469 16.79 -4.54 2.69
CA GLY A 469 17.84 -3.94 3.50
C GLY A 469 18.84 -4.93 4.07
N ALA A 470 19.03 -6.09 3.40
CA ALA A 470 20.00 -7.12 3.80
C ALA A 470 21.43 -6.73 3.40
N THR A 471 22.44 -7.22 4.11
CA THR A 471 23.84 -7.16 3.65
C THR A 471 24.10 -8.31 2.69
N PHE A 472 24.70 -8.02 1.53
CA PHE A 472 25.15 -9.02 0.57
C PHE A 472 26.55 -9.51 0.92
#